data_4f1c25a54a35d872f4a50f2421f3c72b
#
_entry.id   4f1c25a54a35d872f4a50f2421f3c72b
#
_cell.length_a   1.000
_cell.length_b   1.000
_cell.length_c   1.000
_cell.angle_alpha   90.00
_cell.angle_beta   90.00
_cell.angle_gamma   90.00
#
_symmetry.space_group_name_H-M   'P 1'
#
loop_
_entity.id
_entity.type
_entity.pdbx_description
1 polymer ?
#
loop_
_entity_poly.entity_id
_entity_poly.type
_entity_poly.pdbx_seq_one_letter_code
_entity_poly.pdbx_strand_id
1 'polypeptide(L)'
;TGTGDFAILACRELQPDMLIGTDISEGMMNVGREKVKQAHLSDRISFVREDCTSLSFVDESFDAVTVAFGIRNFDGLDKGLSEMCRVLVPGGHLVILELSTPDRFPMKQLFTVYSKAVIPLLGKFISKDNSAYTYLPQSIRAFPQGEIMQGVIRKAGFSEVRFRRLTFGICTLYIAKK
;
A
#
# COMPACT_ATOMS: atom_id res chain seq x y z
N THR A 1 -5.25 3.85 -3.79
CA THR A 1 -4.85 5.29 -3.82
C THR A 1 -5.49 6.10 -2.70
N GLY A 2 -6.64 5.66 -2.19
CA GLY A 2 -7.34 6.34 -1.11
C GLY A 2 -7.74 7.77 -1.50
N THR A 3 -7.49 8.71 -0.61
CA THR A 3 -7.81 10.13 -0.77
C THR A 3 -6.74 10.94 -1.51
N GLY A 4 -5.81 10.29 -2.23
CA GLY A 4 -4.87 10.91 -3.17
C GLY A 4 -3.65 11.60 -2.57
N ASP A 5 -3.47 11.61 -1.24
CA ASP A 5 -2.35 12.33 -0.59
C ASP A 5 -1.00 11.79 -1.06
N PHE A 6 -0.86 10.45 -1.15
CA PHE A 6 0.35 9.82 -1.66
C PHE A 6 0.58 10.11 -3.15
N ALA A 7 -0.49 10.12 -3.97
CA ALA A 7 -0.39 10.43 -5.40
C ALA A 7 0.11 11.86 -5.63
N ILE A 8 -0.41 12.84 -4.86
CA ILE A 8 0.03 14.24 -4.93
C ILE A 8 1.51 14.37 -4.54
N LEU A 9 1.92 13.72 -3.44
CA LEU A 9 3.31 13.72 -2.99
C LEU A 9 4.22 13.09 -4.05
N ALA A 10 3.88 11.90 -4.54
CA ALA A 10 4.66 11.20 -5.56
C ALA A 10 4.77 12.02 -6.86
N CYS A 11 3.69 12.66 -7.30
CA CYS A 11 3.72 13.51 -8.48
C CYS A 11 4.68 14.72 -8.33
N ARG A 12 4.71 15.32 -7.15
CA ARG A 12 5.60 16.47 -6.86
C ARG A 12 7.07 16.07 -6.77
N GLU A 13 7.36 14.96 -6.10
CA GLU A 13 8.73 14.52 -5.83
C GLU A 13 9.36 13.82 -7.04
N LEU A 14 8.61 12.97 -7.74
CA LEU A 14 9.13 12.16 -8.83
C LEU A 14 8.91 12.78 -10.22
N GLN A 15 7.99 13.73 -10.33
CA GLN A 15 7.63 14.43 -11.56
C GLN A 15 7.36 13.50 -12.76
N PRO A 16 6.52 12.45 -12.61
CA PRO A 16 6.17 11.58 -13.73
C PRO A 16 5.37 12.37 -14.78
N ASP A 17 5.39 11.93 -16.03
CA ASP A 17 4.54 12.52 -17.08
C ASP A 17 3.06 12.37 -16.76
N MET A 18 2.66 11.18 -16.29
CA MET A 18 1.30 10.86 -15.87
C MET A 18 1.32 9.96 -14.63
N LEU A 19 0.38 10.18 -13.71
CA LEU A 19 0.14 9.32 -12.56
C LEU A 19 -1.34 8.91 -12.54
N ILE A 20 -1.61 7.61 -12.46
CA ILE A 20 -2.96 7.07 -12.33
C ILE A 20 -3.14 6.52 -10.92
N GLY A 21 -4.05 7.12 -10.16
CA GLY A 21 -4.47 6.63 -8.86
C GLY A 21 -5.63 5.66 -9.00
N THR A 22 -5.49 4.42 -8.51
CA THR A 22 -6.55 3.42 -8.54
C THR A 22 -7.09 3.12 -7.15
N ASP A 23 -8.38 2.93 -7.04
CA ASP A 23 -9.05 2.49 -5.81
C ASP A 23 -10.39 1.83 -6.15
N ILE A 24 -10.89 0.97 -5.27
CA ILE A 24 -12.24 0.40 -5.39
C ILE A 24 -13.31 1.37 -4.87
N SER A 25 -12.92 2.28 -3.97
CA SER A 25 -13.80 3.24 -3.32
C SER A 25 -13.91 4.55 -4.11
N GLU A 26 -15.00 4.70 -4.84
CA GLU A 26 -15.30 5.95 -5.56
C GLU A 26 -15.38 7.17 -4.61
N GLY A 27 -15.92 6.98 -3.41
CA GLY A 27 -15.99 8.05 -2.40
C GLY A 27 -14.61 8.58 -1.99
N MET A 28 -13.61 7.71 -1.81
CA MET A 28 -12.23 8.12 -1.50
C MET A 28 -11.60 8.85 -2.69
N MET A 29 -11.80 8.33 -3.91
CA MET A 29 -11.28 8.95 -5.13
C MET A 29 -11.87 10.33 -5.38
N ASN A 30 -13.16 10.55 -5.05
CA ASN A 30 -13.78 11.88 -5.17
C ASN A 30 -13.09 12.90 -4.28
N VAL A 31 -12.77 12.54 -3.04
CA VAL A 31 -11.94 13.39 -2.16
C VAL A 31 -10.55 13.64 -2.76
N GLY A 32 -9.96 12.60 -3.36
CA GLY A 32 -8.67 12.71 -4.06
C GLY A 32 -8.72 13.67 -5.25
N ARG A 33 -9.73 13.60 -6.08
CA ARG A 33 -9.93 14.52 -7.23
C ARG A 33 -10.00 15.97 -6.78
N GLU A 34 -10.73 16.27 -5.70
CA GLU A 34 -10.80 17.62 -5.16
C GLU A 34 -9.43 18.11 -4.65
N LYS A 35 -8.68 17.27 -3.95
CA LYS A 35 -7.33 17.61 -3.49
C LYS A 35 -6.36 17.85 -4.66
N VAL A 36 -6.41 17.00 -5.68
CA VAL A 36 -5.58 17.13 -6.90
C VAL A 36 -5.91 18.44 -7.63
N LYS A 37 -7.19 18.81 -7.74
CA LYS A 37 -7.63 20.08 -8.30
C LYS A 37 -7.11 21.27 -7.51
N GLN A 38 -7.20 21.23 -6.17
CA GLN A 38 -6.64 22.26 -5.30
C GLN A 38 -5.12 22.36 -5.37
N ALA A 39 -4.45 21.25 -5.65
CA ALA A 39 -3.00 21.19 -5.84
C ALA A 39 -2.53 21.61 -7.24
N HIS A 40 -3.44 21.94 -8.17
CA HIS A 40 -3.18 22.25 -9.57
C HIS A 40 -2.43 21.13 -10.32
N LEU A 41 -2.82 19.86 -10.08
CA LEU A 41 -2.18 18.68 -10.68
C LEU A 41 -3.15 17.84 -11.51
N SER A 42 -4.30 18.38 -11.90
CA SER A 42 -5.36 17.65 -12.63
C SER A 42 -4.97 17.25 -14.07
N ASP A 43 -3.97 17.87 -14.63
CA ASP A 43 -3.36 17.55 -15.92
C ASP A 43 -2.37 16.38 -15.84
N ARG A 44 -1.92 16.03 -14.64
CA ARG A 44 -0.89 15.00 -14.40
C ARG A 44 -1.38 13.81 -13.56
N ILE A 45 -2.44 13.99 -12.77
CA ILE A 45 -2.99 12.93 -11.91
C ILE A 45 -4.45 12.67 -12.30
N SER A 46 -4.73 11.43 -12.67
CA SER A 46 -6.09 10.94 -12.89
C SER A 46 -6.45 9.82 -11.91
N PHE A 47 -7.77 9.57 -11.73
CA PHE A 47 -8.27 8.51 -10.87
C PHE A 47 -9.18 7.57 -11.66
N VAL A 48 -8.93 6.28 -11.55
CA VAL A 48 -9.69 5.21 -12.21
C VAL A 48 -10.16 4.21 -11.15
N ARG A 49 -11.44 3.83 -11.20
CA ARG A 49 -11.95 2.79 -10.32
C ARG A 49 -11.52 1.43 -10.84
N GLU A 50 -10.73 0.72 -10.04
CA GLU A 50 -10.16 -0.58 -10.39
C GLU A 50 -10.20 -1.55 -9.21
N ASP A 51 -10.36 -2.82 -9.54
CA ASP A 51 -10.05 -3.92 -8.64
C ASP A 51 -8.60 -4.36 -8.91
N CYS A 52 -7.75 -4.31 -7.89
CA CYS A 52 -6.34 -4.67 -8.01
C CYS A 52 -6.10 -6.12 -8.45
N THR A 53 -7.11 -7.00 -8.34
CA THR A 53 -7.04 -8.41 -8.77
C THR A 53 -7.43 -8.61 -10.24
N SER A 54 -7.88 -7.56 -10.92
CA SER A 54 -8.30 -7.59 -12.33
C SER A 54 -8.25 -6.18 -12.92
N LEU A 55 -7.04 -5.70 -13.20
CA LEU A 55 -6.82 -4.36 -13.72
C LEU A 55 -7.21 -4.27 -15.20
N SER A 56 -7.93 -3.22 -15.57
CA SER A 56 -8.36 -2.98 -16.96
C SER A 56 -7.23 -2.48 -17.88
N PHE A 57 -6.06 -2.18 -17.33
CA PHE A 57 -4.91 -1.70 -18.09
C PHE A 57 -4.29 -2.80 -18.95
N VAL A 58 -3.75 -2.40 -20.10
CA VAL A 58 -3.02 -3.31 -20.99
C VAL A 58 -1.69 -3.72 -20.36
N ASP A 59 -1.12 -4.82 -20.86
CA ASP A 59 0.19 -5.29 -20.43
C ASP A 59 1.25 -4.22 -20.69
N GLU A 60 2.27 -4.16 -19.82
CA GLU A 60 3.47 -3.35 -20.03
C GLU A 60 3.18 -1.86 -20.31
N SER A 61 2.25 -1.27 -19.56
CA SER A 61 1.81 0.12 -19.73
C SER A 61 2.36 1.10 -18.68
N PHE A 62 3.06 0.60 -17.65
CA PHE A 62 3.57 1.44 -16.56
C PHE A 62 5.04 1.19 -16.26
N ASP A 63 5.80 2.25 -16.00
CA ASP A 63 7.20 2.18 -15.57
C ASP A 63 7.32 1.81 -14.09
N ALA A 64 6.33 2.21 -13.28
CA ALA A 64 6.29 1.92 -11.85
C ALA A 64 4.87 1.72 -11.32
N VAL A 65 4.73 0.82 -10.37
CA VAL A 65 3.52 0.62 -9.56
C VAL A 65 3.87 0.84 -8.09
N THR A 66 3.06 1.63 -7.39
CA THR A 66 3.27 1.90 -5.97
C THR A 66 2.02 1.59 -5.15
N VAL A 67 2.21 0.95 -3.99
CA VAL A 67 1.12 0.67 -3.04
C VAL A 67 1.55 1.10 -1.65
N ALA A 68 0.80 2.01 -1.02
CA ALA A 68 1.05 2.47 0.33
C ALA A 68 -0.14 2.13 1.24
N PHE A 69 0.10 1.29 2.25
CA PHE A 69 -0.84 0.89 3.31
C PHE A 69 -2.17 0.27 2.85
N GLY A 70 -2.19 -0.29 1.63
CA GLY A 70 -3.40 -0.86 1.02
C GLY A 70 -3.33 -2.34 0.73
N ILE A 71 -2.13 -2.89 0.49
CA ILE A 71 -1.97 -4.25 -0.04
C ILE A 71 -2.45 -5.34 0.93
N ARG A 72 -2.41 -5.11 2.25
CA ARG A 72 -2.93 -6.06 3.25
C ARG A 72 -4.44 -6.29 3.16
N ASN A 73 -5.16 -5.38 2.48
CA ASN A 73 -6.61 -5.43 2.30
C ASN A 73 -7.02 -6.08 0.97
N PHE A 74 -6.07 -6.57 0.18
CA PHE A 74 -6.38 -7.21 -1.10
C PHE A 74 -7.07 -8.54 -0.89
N ASP A 75 -8.20 -8.71 -1.55
CA ASP A 75 -8.85 -10.03 -1.66
C ASP A 75 -8.17 -10.81 -2.79
N GLY A 76 -7.12 -11.55 -2.44
CA GLY A 76 -6.26 -12.25 -3.40
C GLY A 76 -4.93 -11.55 -3.68
N LEU A 77 -4.05 -11.55 -2.67
CA LEU A 77 -2.72 -10.96 -2.73
C LEU A 77 -1.90 -11.44 -3.95
N ASP A 78 -1.91 -12.75 -4.23
CA ASP A 78 -1.16 -13.33 -5.35
C ASP A 78 -1.66 -12.80 -6.69
N LYS A 79 -2.98 -12.70 -6.88
CA LYS A 79 -3.58 -12.14 -8.09
C LYS A 79 -3.23 -10.67 -8.26
N GLY A 80 -3.38 -9.88 -7.20
CA GLY A 80 -3.04 -8.45 -7.24
C GLY A 80 -1.59 -8.20 -7.61
N LEU A 81 -0.65 -8.98 -7.04
CA LEU A 81 0.76 -8.89 -7.38
C LEU A 81 1.04 -9.33 -8.83
N SER A 82 0.35 -10.39 -9.31
CA SER A 82 0.48 -10.84 -10.71
C SER A 82 -0.03 -9.78 -11.69
N GLU A 83 -1.15 -9.11 -11.40
CA GLU A 83 -1.67 -8.01 -12.20
C GLU A 83 -0.70 -6.80 -12.21
N MET A 84 -0.14 -6.45 -11.04
CA MET A 84 0.89 -5.41 -10.97
C MET A 84 2.13 -5.76 -11.80
N CYS A 85 2.53 -7.04 -11.80
CA CYS A 85 3.63 -7.51 -12.63
C CYS A 85 3.26 -7.44 -14.12
N ARG A 86 2.03 -7.82 -14.50
CA ARG A 86 1.55 -7.81 -15.89
C ARG A 86 1.60 -6.40 -16.49
N VAL A 87 1.08 -5.42 -15.75
CA VAL A 87 0.97 -4.03 -16.24
C VAL A 87 2.29 -3.26 -16.25
N LEU A 88 3.33 -3.73 -15.56
CA LEU A 88 4.65 -3.12 -15.58
C LEU A 88 5.40 -3.48 -16.87
N VAL A 89 6.14 -2.54 -17.42
CA VAL A 89 7.10 -2.79 -18.50
C VAL A 89 8.25 -3.70 -18.01
N PRO A 90 8.95 -4.43 -18.89
CA PRO A 90 10.19 -5.11 -18.54
C PRO A 90 11.20 -4.14 -17.92
N GLY A 91 11.71 -4.49 -16.73
CA GLY A 91 12.58 -3.61 -15.95
C GLY A 91 11.84 -2.56 -15.08
N GLY A 92 10.52 -2.49 -15.16
CA GLY A 92 9.68 -1.63 -14.32
C GLY A 92 9.73 -2.01 -12.84
N HIS A 93 9.33 -1.09 -11.98
CA HIS A 93 9.50 -1.22 -10.53
C HIS A 93 8.17 -1.31 -9.78
N LEU A 94 8.09 -2.26 -8.85
CA LEU A 94 7.04 -2.32 -7.84
C LEU A 94 7.60 -1.80 -6.51
N VAL A 95 6.89 -0.84 -5.89
CA VAL A 95 7.23 -0.31 -4.57
C VAL A 95 6.04 -0.48 -3.63
N ILE A 96 6.22 -1.23 -2.55
CA ILE A 96 5.18 -1.46 -1.55
C ILE A 96 5.66 -0.93 -0.20
N LEU A 97 4.88 -0.03 0.40
CA LEU A 97 5.04 0.38 1.78
C LEU A 97 3.86 -0.14 2.60
N GLU A 98 4.12 -0.99 3.58
CA GLU A 98 3.03 -1.57 4.39
C GLU A 98 3.40 -1.65 5.87
N LEU A 99 2.37 -1.64 6.71
CA LEU A 99 2.53 -1.80 8.15
C LEU A 99 3.05 -3.21 8.47
N SER A 100 3.91 -3.28 9.45
CA SER A 100 4.52 -4.53 9.89
C SER A 100 4.64 -4.58 11.42
N THR A 101 4.91 -5.76 11.93
CA THR A 101 5.13 -5.97 13.36
C THR A 101 6.63 -5.94 13.65
N PRO A 102 7.10 -5.07 14.57
CA PRO A 102 8.49 -5.08 15.01
C PRO A 102 8.90 -6.46 15.53
N ASP A 103 10.07 -6.94 15.13
CA ASP A 103 10.61 -8.25 15.53
C ASP A 103 11.75 -8.16 16.54
N ARG A 104 12.33 -6.95 16.75
CA ARG A 104 13.49 -6.73 17.62
C ARG A 104 13.10 -6.10 18.96
N PHE A 105 13.83 -6.47 20.01
CA PHE A 105 13.81 -5.80 21.32
C PHE A 105 14.35 -4.37 21.18
N PRO A 106 13.79 -3.38 21.89
CA PRO A 106 12.61 -3.41 22.77
C PRO A 106 11.28 -3.15 22.02
N MET A 107 11.33 -2.77 20.72
CA MET A 107 10.17 -2.34 19.96
C MET A 107 9.08 -3.40 19.83
N LYS A 108 9.46 -4.68 19.74
CA LYS A 108 8.51 -5.81 19.74
C LYS A 108 7.61 -5.80 20.98
N GLN A 109 8.21 -5.60 22.16
CA GLN A 109 7.47 -5.57 23.43
C GLN A 109 6.59 -4.33 23.54
N LEU A 110 7.16 -3.16 23.23
CA LEU A 110 6.45 -1.89 23.25
C LEU A 110 5.25 -1.91 22.30
N PHE A 111 5.44 -2.39 21.06
CA PHE A 111 4.36 -2.53 20.09
C PHE A 111 3.29 -3.55 20.55
N THR A 112 3.70 -4.63 21.20
CA THR A 112 2.77 -5.63 21.75
C THR A 112 1.89 -5.03 22.84
N VAL A 113 2.47 -4.28 23.77
CA VAL A 113 1.73 -3.57 24.83
C VAL A 113 0.80 -2.52 24.21
N TYR A 114 1.33 -1.69 23.31
CA TYR A 114 0.56 -0.67 22.61
C TYR A 114 -0.65 -1.28 21.86
N SER A 115 -0.44 -2.34 21.09
CA SER A 115 -1.51 -2.96 20.30
C SER A 115 -2.55 -3.72 21.11
N LYS A 116 -2.17 -4.25 22.30
CA LYS A 116 -3.06 -5.04 23.15
C LYS A 116 -3.78 -4.20 24.24
N ALA A 117 -3.17 -3.11 24.68
CA ALA A 117 -3.69 -2.30 25.78
C ALA A 117 -4.13 -0.90 25.31
N VAL A 118 -3.25 -0.17 24.62
CA VAL A 118 -3.51 1.24 24.27
C VAL A 118 -4.56 1.38 23.19
N ILE A 119 -4.44 0.62 22.09
CA ILE A 119 -5.40 0.70 20.96
C ILE A 119 -6.83 0.35 21.40
N PRO A 120 -7.10 -0.77 22.12
CA PRO A 120 -8.45 -1.07 22.56
C PRO A 120 -8.99 -0.06 23.58
N LEU A 121 -8.12 0.48 24.45
CA LEU A 121 -8.51 1.50 25.42
C LEU A 121 -8.94 2.80 24.73
N LEU A 122 -8.14 3.28 23.77
CA LEU A 122 -8.48 4.46 22.96
C LEU A 122 -9.76 4.23 22.14
N GLY A 123 -9.95 3.03 21.58
CA GLY A 123 -11.18 2.67 20.87
C GLY A 123 -12.43 2.84 21.73
N LYS A 124 -12.38 2.43 23.00
CA LYS A 124 -13.49 2.60 23.95
C LYS A 124 -13.82 4.05 24.30
N PHE A 125 -12.81 4.93 24.33
CA PHE A 125 -12.99 6.33 24.72
C PHE A 125 -13.31 7.28 23.56
N ILE A 126 -12.82 6.98 22.33
CA ILE A 126 -12.86 7.92 21.20
C ILE A 126 -13.92 7.53 20.17
N SER A 127 -14.20 6.24 20.01
CA SER A 127 -15.12 5.76 18.97
C SER A 127 -16.21 4.87 19.54
N LYS A 128 -17.46 5.08 19.09
CA LYS A 128 -18.57 4.15 19.33
C LYS A 128 -18.43 2.86 18.51
N ASP A 129 -17.53 2.84 17.50
CA ASP A 129 -17.26 1.69 16.65
C ASP A 129 -15.86 1.11 16.96
N ASN A 130 -15.85 -0.03 17.67
CA ASN A 130 -14.63 -0.75 18.03
C ASN A 130 -14.07 -1.61 16.86
N SER A 131 -14.77 -1.74 15.74
CA SER A 131 -14.42 -2.66 14.67
C SER A 131 -13.10 -2.29 13.98
N ALA A 132 -12.91 -1.00 13.68
CA ALA A 132 -11.69 -0.50 13.02
C ALA A 132 -10.43 -0.68 13.89
N TYR A 133 -10.55 -0.50 15.21
CA TYR A 133 -9.43 -0.60 16.15
C TYR A 133 -9.00 -2.05 16.42
N THR A 134 -9.90 -3.02 16.25
CA THR A 134 -9.57 -4.46 16.32
C THR A 134 -9.08 -5.00 14.96
N TYR A 135 -9.64 -4.50 13.87
CA TYR A 135 -9.27 -4.92 12.51
C TYR A 135 -7.81 -4.61 12.18
N LEU A 136 -7.33 -3.39 12.48
CA LEU A 136 -5.99 -2.96 12.10
C LEU A 136 -4.87 -3.86 12.67
N PRO A 137 -4.80 -4.16 13.99
CA PRO A 137 -3.77 -5.07 14.50
C PRO A 137 -3.89 -6.50 13.96
N GLN A 138 -5.12 -6.98 13.70
CA GLN A 138 -5.35 -8.31 13.14
C GLN A 138 -4.89 -8.41 11.69
N SER A 139 -5.23 -7.44 10.84
CA SER A 139 -4.80 -7.40 9.44
C SER A 139 -3.30 -7.30 9.29
N ILE A 140 -2.61 -6.49 10.14
CA ILE A 140 -1.15 -6.40 10.15
C ILE A 140 -0.51 -7.76 10.48
N ARG A 141 -1.05 -8.50 11.46
CA ARG A 141 -0.50 -9.81 11.87
C ARG A 141 -0.77 -10.91 10.86
N ALA A 142 -1.91 -10.86 10.17
CA ALA A 142 -2.29 -11.85 9.15
C ALA A 142 -1.52 -11.65 7.84
N PHE A 143 -1.05 -10.44 7.56
CA PHE A 143 -0.33 -10.12 6.34
C PHE A 143 1.09 -10.72 6.36
N PRO A 144 1.56 -11.37 5.27
CA PRO A 144 2.91 -11.89 5.16
C PRO A 144 3.94 -10.75 5.25
N GLN A 145 5.02 -10.94 6.01
CA GLN A 145 6.01 -9.88 6.29
C GLN A 145 7.43 -10.36 6.03
N GLY A 146 8.32 -9.41 5.73
CA GLY A 146 9.74 -9.66 5.56
C GLY A 146 10.05 -10.66 4.45
N GLU A 147 10.79 -11.71 4.75
CA GLU A 147 11.19 -12.75 3.79
C GLU A 147 10.02 -13.53 3.21
N ILE A 148 8.95 -13.74 3.99
CA ILE A 148 7.74 -14.41 3.50
C ILE A 148 7.12 -13.59 2.38
N MET A 149 6.89 -12.29 2.59
CA MET A 149 6.34 -11.39 1.58
C MET A 149 7.28 -11.26 0.37
N GLN A 150 8.59 -11.22 0.60
CA GLN A 150 9.58 -11.24 -0.48
C GLN A 150 9.42 -12.50 -1.36
N GLY A 151 9.15 -13.65 -0.76
CA GLY A 151 8.87 -14.90 -1.47
C GLY A 151 7.58 -14.84 -2.28
N VAL A 152 6.51 -14.23 -1.74
CA VAL A 152 5.24 -14.03 -2.43
C VAL A 152 5.42 -13.10 -3.65
N ILE A 153 6.16 -12.00 -3.50
CA ILE A 153 6.45 -11.07 -4.61
C ILE A 153 7.24 -11.78 -5.72
N ARG A 154 8.25 -12.60 -5.37
CA ARG A 154 9.00 -13.38 -6.37
C ARG A 154 8.12 -14.37 -7.13
N LYS A 155 7.20 -15.06 -6.46
CA LYS A 155 6.25 -16.00 -7.09
C LYS A 155 5.33 -15.31 -8.09
N ALA A 156 5.01 -14.02 -7.88
CA ALA A 156 4.21 -13.23 -8.80
C ALA A 156 4.96 -12.78 -10.07
N GLY A 157 6.25 -13.14 -10.22
CA GLY A 157 7.03 -12.87 -11.44
C GLY A 157 8.08 -11.76 -11.28
N PHE A 158 8.24 -11.19 -10.10
CA PHE A 158 9.26 -10.15 -9.86
C PHE A 158 10.64 -10.73 -9.60
N SER A 159 11.66 -10.07 -10.13
CA SER A 159 13.07 -10.27 -9.84
C SER A 159 13.58 -9.26 -8.82
N GLU A 160 14.82 -9.40 -8.37
CA GLU A 160 15.55 -8.45 -7.53
C GLU A 160 14.74 -7.89 -6.34
N VAL A 161 13.94 -8.75 -5.69
CA VAL A 161 13.07 -8.32 -4.59
C VAL A 161 13.92 -8.04 -3.35
N ARG A 162 13.83 -6.82 -2.83
CA ARG A 162 14.50 -6.36 -1.62
C ARG A 162 13.47 -5.79 -0.64
N PHE A 163 13.75 -5.86 0.65
CA PHE A 163 12.94 -5.16 1.64
C PHE A 163 13.79 -4.47 2.69
N ARG A 164 13.25 -3.40 3.25
CA ARG A 164 13.86 -2.64 4.35
C ARG A 164 12.80 -2.33 5.39
N ARG A 165 13.07 -2.64 6.65
CA ARG A 165 12.23 -2.24 7.77
C ARG A 165 12.47 -0.78 8.10
N LEU A 166 11.40 -0.03 8.26
CA LEU A 166 11.40 1.39 8.59
C LEU A 166 10.76 1.59 9.95
N THR A 167 11.01 2.76 10.57
CA THR A 167 10.39 3.17 11.84
C THR A 167 10.46 2.05 12.88
N PHE A 168 11.68 1.54 13.13
CA PHE A 168 11.95 0.45 14.06
C PHE A 168 11.15 -0.85 13.78
N GLY A 169 10.73 -1.07 12.54
CA GLY A 169 9.99 -2.25 12.11
C GLY A 169 8.46 -2.12 12.15
N ILE A 170 7.93 -0.92 12.39
CA ILE A 170 6.48 -0.66 12.32
C ILE A 170 5.99 -0.63 10.86
N CYS A 171 6.87 -0.26 9.93
CA CYS A 171 6.61 -0.32 8.49
C CYS A 171 7.70 -1.11 7.78
N THR A 172 7.36 -1.71 6.66
CA THR A 172 8.32 -2.37 5.77
C THR A 172 8.12 -1.85 4.33
N LEU A 173 9.22 -1.44 3.73
CA LEU A 173 9.32 -1.06 2.34
C LEU A 173 9.83 -2.26 1.54
N TYR A 174 9.09 -2.67 0.51
CA TYR A 174 9.52 -3.67 -0.47
C TYR A 174 9.73 -2.98 -1.81
N ILE A 175 10.80 -3.34 -2.49
CA ILE A 175 11.15 -2.87 -3.84
C ILE A 175 11.45 -4.09 -4.67
N ALA A 176 10.80 -4.20 -5.81
CA ALA A 176 10.98 -5.30 -6.75
C ALA A 176 11.05 -4.79 -8.19
N LYS A 177 11.67 -5.58 -9.06
CA LYS A 177 11.81 -5.29 -10.48
C LYS A 177 11.17 -6.41 -11.30
N LYS A 178 10.43 -6.07 -12.34
CA LYS A 178 9.93 -7.02 -13.33
C LYS A 178 11.05 -7.50 -14.26
#